data_8d40c5ec6d060dfd2f098ddfecd2818d
#
_entry.id   8d40c5ec6d060dfd2f098ddfecd2818d
#
_cell.length_a   1.000
_cell.length_b   1.000
_cell.length_c   1.000
_cell.angle_alpha   90.00
_cell.angle_beta   90.00
_cell.angle_gamma   90.00
#
_symmetry.space_group_name_H-M   'P 1'
#
loop_
_entity.id
_entity.type
_entity.pdbx_description
1 polymer ?
#
loop_
_entity_poly.entity_id
_entity_poly.type
_entity_poly.pdbx_seq_one_letter_code
_entity_poly.pdbx_strand_id
1 'polypeptide(L)'
;MTARRIHTQELTRNIFGHLNGRVPYAVLRNYAGLPQDNPSRDIDIVIRKSDFKKIRKELARIIETSGWQIVTYLRSDRLATYVCGRISGGEVELVQWDFFFHTSVFGIRLMEADEFLENRQFNGEVYHVSTAAEFLDKFLYIRAVGQSYPEKYDTLKQAAADDPQVAEKLQSVFSVPTVAQAEQSDGKKLLRRALRANLKKHPFRQIGRIVSFGWSYARNYLCSRTGFSLGFTGPDGAGKTTVIQSLHEKVSPVFGGAAVFFHFRPTLLPNLGEAAHAAGIKKEVDRRYEKPHRGGRKGVLSSVGRLCYYTLDYILGFWIKVKPQKRITRMIVFDRYYTDVIADSRRSCIDLPVKFLYYWGKLFVPALNYNILLTADTEKILVRKQELDRPGIEEIDARLHYLSAKKDYFLIRNNGMPDEAAAEILKIVFTGQHQKNRKRLGLKKE
;
A
#
# COMPACT_ATOMS: atom_id res chain seq x y z
N MET A 1 9.92 19.59 21.55
CA MET A 1 8.90 18.89 20.72
C MET A 1 9.06 19.37 19.29
N THR A 2 9.31 18.50 18.34
CA THR A 2 9.42 18.89 16.92
C THR A 2 8.03 19.24 16.38
N ALA A 3 7.92 20.21 15.47
CA ALA A 3 6.67 20.63 14.80
C ALA A 3 5.84 19.43 14.27
N ARG A 4 6.51 18.36 13.88
CA ARG A 4 5.94 17.09 13.41
C ARG A 4 5.01 16.41 14.44
N ARG A 5 5.30 16.50 15.74
CA ARG A 5 4.45 15.90 16.80
C ARG A 5 3.16 16.69 17.03
N ILE A 6 3.20 18.01 16.85
CA ILE A 6 2.06 18.90 17.16
C ILE A 6 0.87 18.61 16.23
N HIS A 7 1.10 18.47 14.94
CA HIS A 7 0.01 18.26 13.96
C HIS A 7 -0.65 16.87 14.07
N THR A 8 0.15 15.84 14.34
CA THR A 8 -0.40 14.50 14.60
C THR A 8 -1.22 14.47 15.89
N GLN A 9 -0.78 15.17 16.93
CA GLN A 9 -1.52 15.31 18.19
C GLN A 9 -2.87 16.02 18.00
N GLU A 10 -2.88 17.11 17.25
CA GLU A 10 -4.12 17.85 16.95
C GLU A 10 -5.13 16.97 16.22
N LEU A 11 -4.71 16.27 15.15
CA LEU A 11 -5.57 15.33 14.44
C LEU A 11 -6.09 14.24 15.38
N THR A 12 -5.22 13.69 16.24
CA THR A 12 -5.56 12.62 17.16
C THR A 12 -6.60 13.09 18.19
N ARG A 13 -6.42 14.28 18.78
CA ARG A 13 -7.40 14.89 19.70
C ARG A 13 -8.74 15.12 19.01
N ASN A 14 -8.74 15.65 17.80
CA ASN A 14 -9.96 15.94 17.04
C ASN A 14 -10.75 14.66 16.73
N ILE A 15 -10.05 13.57 16.36
CA ILE A 15 -10.70 12.28 16.09
C ILE A 15 -11.25 11.67 17.38
N PHE A 16 -10.47 11.58 18.47
CA PHE A 16 -10.96 11.00 19.73
C PHE A 16 -12.04 11.86 20.38
N GLY A 17 -11.92 13.20 20.33
CA GLY A 17 -12.98 14.10 20.79
C GLY A 17 -14.30 13.89 20.03
N HIS A 18 -14.22 13.54 18.73
CA HIS A 18 -15.40 13.19 17.95
C HIS A 18 -15.97 11.79 18.31
N LEU A 19 -15.09 10.81 18.58
CA LEU A 19 -15.52 9.45 18.95
C LEU A 19 -16.15 9.42 20.34
N ASN A 20 -15.58 10.16 21.30
CA ASN A 20 -16.05 10.25 22.66
C ASN A 20 -17.50 10.77 22.69
N GLY A 21 -18.39 10.05 23.37
CA GLY A 21 -19.80 10.38 23.52
C GLY A 21 -20.69 10.13 22.29
N ARG A 22 -20.13 9.76 21.13
CA ARG A 22 -20.93 9.50 19.90
C ARG A 22 -21.11 8.03 19.57
N VAL A 23 -20.05 7.24 19.72
CA VAL A 23 -20.06 5.81 19.41
C VAL A 23 -19.21 5.02 20.39
N PRO A 24 -19.62 3.81 20.74
CA PRO A 24 -18.77 2.90 21.49
C PRO A 24 -17.56 2.49 20.65
N TYR A 25 -16.36 2.73 21.16
CA TYR A 25 -15.08 2.31 20.59
C TYR A 25 -14.10 1.93 21.68
N ALA A 26 -13.01 1.26 21.33
CA ALA A 26 -11.85 1.08 22.18
C ALA A 26 -10.58 0.98 21.36
N VAL A 27 -9.47 1.55 21.84
CA VAL A 27 -8.15 1.39 21.24
C VAL A 27 -7.62 0.02 21.60
N LEU A 28 -7.13 -0.73 20.62
CA LEU A 28 -6.67 -2.11 20.79
C LEU A 28 -5.31 -2.22 21.47
N ARG A 29 -4.41 -1.25 21.23
CA ARG A 29 -3.02 -1.29 21.72
C ARG A 29 -2.34 0.07 21.64
N ASN A 30 -1.18 0.22 22.32
CA ASN A 30 -0.36 1.44 22.31
C ASN A 30 -1.15 2.70 22.74
N TYR A 31 -2.06 2.54 23.69
CA TYR A 31 -2.99 3.58 24.10
C TYR A 31 -2.47 4.49 25.22
N ALA A 32 -1.39 4.10 25.92
CA ALA A 32 -0.94 4.80 27.13
C ALA A 32 -0.61 6.29 26.93
N GLY A 33 -0.08 6.64 25.76
CA GLY A 33 0.27 8.05 25.41
C GLY A 33 -0.81 8.80 24.64
N LEU A 34 -1.89 8.14 24.23
CA LEU A 34 -2.93 8.78 23.41
C LEU A 34 -3.82 9.72 24.25
N PRO A 35 -4.24 10.83 23.66
CA PRO A 35 -4.01 11.35 22.30
C PRO A 35 -2.73 12.19 22.11
N GLN A 36 -1.91 12.37 23.17
CA GLN A 36 -0.76 13.26 23.17
C GLN A 36 0.46 12.68 22.47
N ASP A 37 0.68 11.37 22.53
CA ASP A 37 1.78 10.69 21.88
C ASP A 37 1.31 9.39 21.22
N ASN A 38 1.74 9.18 19.98
CA ASN A 38 1.53 7.95 19.24
C ASN A 38 2.87 7.45 18.67
N PRO A 39 3.58 6.58 19.40
CA PRO A 39 4.89 6.11 18.97
C PRO A 39 4.83 5.18 17.75
N SER A 40 3.70 4.51 17.52
CA SER A 40 3.58 3.47 16.48
C SER A 40 3.15 4.00 15.11
N ARG A 41 2.70 5.26 15.01
CA ARG A 41 2.14 5.90 13.80
C ARG A 41 0.92 5.19 13.18
N ASP A 42 0.49 4.10 13.76
CA ASP A 42 -0.77 3.44 13.51
C ASP A 42 -1.62 3.45 14.80
N ILE A 43 -2.89 3.70 14.64
CA ILE A 43 -3.86 3.70 15.73
C ILE A 43 -4.92 2.67 15.39
N ASP A 44 -4.95 1.60 16.18
CA ASP A 44 -5.87 0.49 16.02
C ASP A 44 -7.08 0.66 16.95
N ILE A 45 -8.25 0.81 16.36
CA ILE A 45 -9.51 1.03 17.10
C ILE A 45 -10.49 -0.08 16.76
N VAL A 46 -11.09 -0.69 17.77
CA VAL A 46 -12.26 -1.56 17.56
C VAL A 46 -13.54 -0.76 17.69
N ILE A 47 -14.48 -1.02 16.77
CA ILE A 47 -15.76 -0.35 16.67
C ILE A 47 -16.76 -1.26 15.98
N ARG A 48 -18.07 -1.16 16.31
CA ARG A 48 -19.10 -1.85 15.55
C ARG A 48 -19.16 -1.34 14.10
N LYS A 49 -19.30 -2.25 13.16
CA LYS A 49 -19.40 -1.89 11.72
C LYS A 49 -20.58 -0.96 11.41
N SER A 50 -21.67 -1.08 12.17
CA SER A 50 -22.84 -0.19 12.10
C SER A 50 -22.50 1.24 12.50
N ASP A 51 -21.77 1.40 13.60
CA ASP A 51 -21.41 2.71 14.15
C ASP A 51 -20.34 3.39 13.29
N PHE A 52 -19.34 2.64 12.81
CA PHE A 52 -18.40 3.16 11.83
C PHE A 52 -19.10 3.70 10.56
N LYS A 53 -20.15 3.03 10.07
CA LYS A 53 -20.92 3.52 8.90
C LYS A 53 -21.53 4.89 9.15
N LYS A 54 -21.98 5.18 10.38
CA LYS A 54 -22.58 6.48 10.76
C LYS A 54 -21.54 7.60 10.71
N ILE A 55 -20.37 7.37 11.32
CA ILE A 55 -19.34 8.41 11.56
C ILE A 55 -18.29 8.55 10.44
N ARG A 56 -18.15 7.58 9.52
CA ARG A 56 -17.04 7.53 8.54
C ARG A 56 -16.88 8.78 7.68
N LYS A 57 -17.98 9.47 7.35
CA LYS A 57 -17.93 10.71 6.57
C LYS A 57 -17.52 11.90 7.42
N GLU A 58 -17.94 11.92 8.67
CA GLU A 58 -17.56 12.95 9.64
C GLU A 58 -16.08 12.82 10.00
N LEU A 59 -15.58 11.59 10.22
CA LEU A 59 -14.14 11.35 10.39
C LEU A 59 -13.33 11.86 9.20
N ALA A 60 -13.81 11.63 7.98
CA ALA A 60 -13.13 12.14 6.80
C ALA A 60 -13.10 13.69 6.75
N ARG A 61 -14.18 14.36 7.16
CA ARG A 61 -14.22 15.82 7.26
C ARG A 61 -13.27 16.34 8.35
N ILE A 62 -13.21 15.67 9.50
CA ILE A 62 -12.28 16.03 10.58
C ILE A 62 -10.83 15.95 10.09
N ILE A 63 -10.47 14.88 9.35
CA ILE A 63 -9.16 14.75 8.73
C ILE A 63 -8.88 15.95 7.82
N GLU A 64 -9.84 16.33 6.97
CA GLU A 64 -9.70 17.46 6.05
C GLU A 64 -9.58 18.81 6.78
N THR A 65 -10.47 19.08 7.74
CA THR A 65 -10.45 20.34 8.51
C THR A 65 -9.24 20.49 9.42
N SER A 66 -8.62 19.38 9.82
CA SER A 66 -7.32 19.37 10.53
C SER A 66 -6.12 19.55 9.59
N GLY A 67 -6.33 19.85 8.30
CA GLY A 67 -5.27 20.10 7.32
C GLY A 67 -4.58 18.84 6.78
N TRP A 68 -5.22 17.67 6.92
CA TRP A 68 -4.70 16.39 6.44
C TRP A 68 -5.42 15.90 5.18
N GLN A 69 -4.71 15.15 4.36
CA GLN A 69 -5.22 14.53 3.15
C GLN A 69 -5.42 13.04 3.34
N ILE A 70 -6.53 12.49 2.85
CA ILE A 70 -6.79 11.04 2.88
C ILE A 70 -6.06 10.39 1.70
N VAL A 71 -4.86 9.88 1.95
CA VAL A 71 -4.01 9.25 0.93
C VAL A 71 -4.54 7.88 0.55
N THR A 72 -5.01 7.10 1.54
CA THR A 72 -5.64 5.81 1.28
C THR A 72 -6.89 5.64 2.11
N TYR A 73 -7.94 5.09 1.51
CA TYR A 73 -9.13 4.61 2.18
C TYR A 73 -9.42 3.17 1.77
N LEU A 74 -9.17 2.24 2.68
CA LEU A 74 -9.52 0.82 2.53
C LEU A 74 -10.82 0.54 3.28
N ARG A 75 -11.67 -0.31 2.70
CA ARG A 75 -12.80 -0.93 3.40
C ARG A 75 -12.88 -2.39 3.03
N SER A 76 -12.68 -3.23 4.02
CA SER A 76 -12.83 -4.68 3.92
C SER A 76 -14.02 -5.17 4.76
N ASP A 77 -14.19 -6.48 4.84
CA ASP A 77 -15.15 -7.07 5.79
C ASP A 77 -14.71 -6.86 7.23
N ARG A 78 -13.42 -7.02 7.49
CA ARG A 78 -12.80 -7.02 8.81
C ARG A 78 -12.54 -5.61 9.36
N LEU A 79 -12.11 -4.68 8.54
CA LEU A 79 -11.65 -3.36 8.96
C LEU A 79 -11.85 -2.28 7.89
N ALA A 80 -11.77 -1.03 8.34
CA ALA A 80 -11.56 0.12 7.46
C ALA A 80 -10.30 0.87 7.87
N THR A 81 -9.49 1.30 6.89
CA THR A 81 -8.24 2.03 7.11
C THR A 81 -8.31 3.40 6.46
N TYR A 82 -7.86 4.42 7.19
CA TYR A 82 -7.47 5.71 6.64
C TYR A 82 -5.96 5.86 6.78
N VAL A 83 -5.26 6.11 5.69
CA VAL A 83 -3.91 6.64 5.72
C VAL A 83 -4.01 8.12 5.44
N CYS A 84 -3.62 8.92 6.42
CA CYS A 84 -3.65 10.37 6.35
C CYS A 84 -2.23 10.89 6.11
N GLY A 85 -2.09 11.83 5.19
CA GLY A 85 -0.82 12.48 4.88
C GLY A 85 -0.92 13.98 4.90
N ARG A 86 0.16 14.63 5.34
CA ARG A 86 0.32 16.09 5.33
C ARG A 86 1.73 16.42 4.86
N ILE A 87 1.85 17.50 4.09
CA ILE A 87 3.14 18.04 3.68
C ILE A 87 3.19 19.51 4.08
N SER A 88 4.18 19.87 4.87
CA SER A 88 4.41 21.22 5.35
C SER A 88 5.90 21.51 5.37
N GLY A 89 6.36 22.61 4.74
CA GLY A 89 7.77 22.99 4.71
C GLY A 89 8.72 21.93 4.14
N GLY A 90 8.25 21.07 3.20
CA GLY A 90 9.04 19.95 2.64
C GLY A 90 9.04 18.68 3.51
N GLU A 91 8.56 18.76 4.75
CA GLU A 91 8.40 17.61 5.64
C GLU A 91 7.11 16.85 5.33
N VAL A 92 7.19 15.53 5.38
CA VAL A 92 6.08 14.60 5.13
C VAL A 92 5.68 13.92 6.42
N GLU A 93 4.42 14.11 6.80
CA GLU A 93 3.81 13.47 7.95
C GLU A 93 2.78 12.43 7.48
N LEU A 94 2.79 11.27 8.10
CA LEU A 94 1.85 10.17 7.82
C LEU A 94 1.35 9.57 9.13
N VAL A 95 0.07 9.25 9.18
CA VAL A 95 -0.56 8.50 10.27
C VAL A 95 -1.62 7.56 9.68
N GLN A 96 -1.70 6.36 10.23
CA GLN A 96 -2.68 5.35 9.83
C GLN A 96 -3.70 5.14 10.95
N TRP A 97 -4.96 5.03 10.57
CA TRP A 97 -6.10 4.73 11.44
C TRP A 97 -6.76 3.47 10.96
N ASP A 98 -6.73 2.42 11.78
CA ASP A 98 -7.37 1.14 11.49
C ASP A 98 -8.58 0.95 12.40
N PHE A 99 -9.76 0.90 11.81
CA PHE A 99 -11.03 0.65 12.48
C PHE A 99 -11.44 -0.80 12.30
N PHE A 100 -11.16 -1.63 13.28
CA PHE A 100 -11.48 -3.06 13.28
C PHE A 100 -12.94 -3.30 13.66
N PHE A 101 -13.60 -4.16 12.92
CA PHE A 101 -14.99 -4.56 13.17
C PHE A 101 -15.08 -5.89 13.90
N HIS A 102 -14.04 -6.68 13.86
CA HIS A 102 -13.93 -8.01 14.46
C HIS A 102 -12.56 -8.64 14.19
N THR A 103 -12.24 -9.68 14.94
CA THR A 103 -11.11 -10.56 14.63
C THR A 103 -11.62 -11.81 13.91
N SER A 104 -11.04 -12.11 12.75
CA SER A 104 -11.42 -13.27 11.93
C SER A 104 -10.31 -13.72 11.00
N VAL A 105 -10.35 -15.00 10.60
CA VAL A 105 -9.48 -15.62 9.60
C VAL A 105 -10.37 -16.27 8.54
N PHE A 106 -10.21 -15.87 7.28
CA PHE A 106 -11.00 -16.38 6.13
C PHE A 106 -12.53 -16.30 6.31
N GLY A 107 -13.02 -15.28 7.01
CA GLY A 107 -14.44 -15.14 7.33
C GLY A 107 -14.91 -15.96 8.54
N ILE A 108 -14.02 -16.78 9.14
CA ILE A 108 -14.30 -17.49 10.39
C ILE A 108 -14.09 -16.52 11.54
N ARG A 109 -15.15 -16.24 12.29
CA ARG A 109 -15.15 -15.28 13.38
C ARG A 109 -14.42 -15.86 14.61
N LEU A 110 -13.54 -15.05 15.18
CA LEU A 110 -12.82 -15.39 16.41
C LEU A 110 -13.28 -14.50 17.59
N MET A 111 -13.42 -13.17 17.35
CA MET A 111 -14.00 -12.22 18.28
C MET A 111 -14.88 -11.21 17.56
N GLU A 112 -15.98 -10.81 18.18
CA GLU A 112 -16.87 -9.73 17.72
C GLU A 112 -16.47 -8.39 18.35
N ALA A 113 -16.88 -7.27 17.74
CA ALA A 113 -16.63 -5.95 18.32
C ALA A 113 -17.18 -5.78 19.72
N ASP A 114 -18.36 -6.36 20.01
CA ASP A 114 -19.02 -6.25 21.32
C ASP A 114 -18.18 -6.82 22.44
N GLU A 115 -17.49 -7.94 22.23
CA GLU A 115 -16.62 -8.58 23.21
C GLU A 115 -15.43 -7.70 23.62
N PHE A 116 -14.97 -6.81 22.76
CA PHE A 116 -13.95 -5.81 23.07
C PHE A 116 -14.53 -4.60 23.82
N LEU A 117 -15.77 -4.25 23.51
CA LEU A 117 -16.39 -3.01 23.99
C LEU A 117 -17.06 -3.16 25.35
N GLU A 118 -17.47 -4.40 25.75
CA GLU A 118 -18.13 -4.68 27.03
C GLU A 118 -17.26 -4.32 28.22
N ASN A 119 -15.97 -4.67 28.19
CA ASN A 119 -15.02 -4.47 29.30
C ASN A 119 -13.97 -3.39 28.97
N ARG A 120 -14.33 -2.41 28.13
CA ARG A 120 -13.44 -1.31 27.81
C ARG A 120 -13.20 -0.42 29.02
N GLN A 121 -11.99 0.09 29.13
CA GLN A 121 -11.55 0.99 30.20
C GLN A 121 -11.34 2.40 29.63
N PHE A 122 -11.44 3.39 30.50
CA PHE A 122 -11.20 4.79 30.14
C PHE A 122 -10.01 5.32 30.91
N ASN A 123 -8.98 5.81 30.22
CA ASN A 123 -7.77 6.36 30.86
C ASN A 123 -7.83 7.87 31.13
N GLY A 124 -9.00 8.49 31.04
CA GLY A 124 -9.21 9.93 31.15
C GLY A 124 -9.31 10.66 29.80
N GLU A 125 -8.82 10.05 28.72
CA GLU A 125 -8.75 10.67 27.39
C GLU A 125 -9.38 9.75 26.31
N VAL A 126 -9.05 8.47 26.32
CA VAL A 126 -9.49 7.50 25.32
C VAL A 126 -9.99 6.22 25.97
N TYR A 127 -10.95 5.57 25.33
CA TYR A 127 -11.36 4.21 25.70
C TYR A 127 -10.37 3.20 25.09
N HIS A 128 -9.96 2.22 25.87
CA HIS A 128 -9.10 1.12 25.44
C HIS A 128 -9.64 -0.24 25.89
N VAL A 129 -9.18 -1.30 25.26
CA VAL A 129 -9.56 -2.67 25.62
C VAL A 129 -8.91 -3.11 26.92
N SER A 130 -9.46 -4.15 27.56
CA SER A 130 -8.81 -4.84 28.68
C SER A 130 -7.57 -5.59 28.21
N THR A 131 -6.65 -5.89 29.13
CA THR A 131 -5.44 -6.68 28.87
C THR A 131 -5.77 -8.05 28.26
N ALA A 132 -6.80 -8.71 28.79
CA ALA A 132 -7.30 -9.98 28.25
C ALA A 132 -7.77 -9.87 26.80
N ALA A 133 -8.53 -8.82 26.47
CA ALA A 133 -9.03 -8.60 25.10
C ALA A 133 -7.89 -8.25 24.11
N GLU A 134 -6.89 -7.46 24.55
CA GLU A 134 -5.70 -7.18 23.75
C GLU A 134 -4.90 -8.45 23.43
N PHE A 135 -4.69 -9.29 24.46
CA PHE A 135 -4.03 -10.58 24.30
C PHE A 135 -4.81 -11.49 23.34
N LEU A 136 -6.12 -11.66 23.59
CA LEU A 136 -6.97 -12.53 22.79
C LEU A 136 -7.03 -12.13 21.32
N ASP A 137 -7.12 -10.85 21.00
CA ASP A 137 -7.11 -10.38 19.60
C ASP A 137 -5.90 -10.92 18.82
N LYS A 138 -4.71 -10.71 19.38
CA LYS A 138 -3.45 -11.16 18.78
C LYS A 138 -3.31 -12.67 18.79
N PHE A 139 -3.53 -13.28 19.94
CA PHE A 139 -3.30 -14.69 20.15
C PHE A 139 -4.20 -15.56 19.28
N LEU A 140 -5.50 -15.31 19.27
CA LEU A 140 -6.46 -16.07 18.46
C LEU A 140 -6.14 -15.96 16.96
N TYR A 141 -5.84 -14.76 16.50
CA TYR A 141 -5.49 -14.54 15.08
C TYR A 141 -4.21 -15.29 14.71
N ILE A 142 -3.14 -15.07 15.46
CA ILE A 142 -1.81 -15.66 15.17
C ILE A 142 -1.89 -17.19 15.18
N ARG A 143 -2.56 -17.75 16.20
CA ARG A 143 -2.72 -19.22 16.30
C ARG A 143 -3.61 -19.78 15.19
N ALA A 144 -4.69 -19.11 14.85
CA ALA A 144 -5.58 -19.55 13.77
C ALA A 144 -4.93 -19.53 12.37
N VAL A 145 -3.94 -18.64 12.12
CA VAL A 145 -3.16 -18.66 10.87
C VAL A 145 -1.97 -19.63 10.92
N GLY A 146 -1.77 -20.34 12.03
CA GLY A 146 -0.72 -21.35 12.18
C GLY A 146 0.66 -20.82 12.52
N GLN A 147 0.77 -19.59 13.00
CA GLN A 147 2.03 -18.99 13.43
C GLN A 147 2.23 -19.16 14.96
N SER A 148 3.50 -19.18 15.39
CA SER A 148 3.86 -19.13 16.81
C SER A 148 3.61 -17.73 17.35
N TYR A 149 3.18 -17.65 18.62
CA TYR A 149 3.01 -16.35 19.29
C TYR A 149 4.39 -15.73 19.53
N PRO A 150 4.62 -14.47 19.09
CA PRO A 150 5.96 -13.88 19.17
C PRO A 150 6.38 -13.54 20.60
N GLU A 151 7.61 -13.85 20.97
CA GLU A 151 8.20 -13.59 22.30
C GLU A 151 8.08 -12.13 22.77
N LYS A 152 8.15 -11.17 21.85
CA LYS A 152 7.97 -9.74 22.16
C LYS A 152 6.64 -9.39 22.84
N TYR A 153 5.69 -10.32 22.86
CA TYR A 153 4.39 -10.18 23.54
C TYR A 153 4.26 -11.07 24.79
N ASP A 154 5.36 -11.65 25.29
CA ASP A 154 5.31 -12.53 26.47
C ASP A 154 4.84 -11.79 27.72
N THR A 155 5.21 -10.53 27.89
CA THR A 155 4.69 -9.71 29.00
C THR A 155 3.16 -9.59 28.96
N LEU A 156 2.59 -9.37 27.77
CA LEU A 156 1.14 -9.31 27.59
C LEU A 156 0.49 -10.67 27.86
N LYS A 157 1.13 -11.76 27.41
CA LYS A 157 0.68 -13.13 27.64
C LYS A 157 0.66 -13.45 29.14
N GLN A 158 1.73 -13.13 29.89
CA GLN A 158 1.82 -13.33 31.33
C GLN A 158 0.75 -12.52 32.08
N ALA A 159 0.55 -11.26 31.72
CA ALA A 159 -0.45 -10.39 32.33
C ALA A 159 -1.91 -10.85 32.09
N ALA A 160 -2.15 -11.62 31.03
CA ALA A 160 -3.50 -12.08 30.66
C ALA A 160 -3.73 -13.60 31.00
N ALA A 161 -2.68 -14.36 31.33
CA ALA A 161 -2.74 -15.82 31.40
C ALA A 161 -3.77 -16.37 32.44
N ASP A 162 -3.91 -15.67 33.54
CA ASP A 162 -4.79 -16.10 34.67
C ASP A 162 -6.18 -15.46 34.60
N ASP A 163 -6.46 -14.66 33.56
CA ASP A 163 -7.77 -14.03 33.39
C ASP A 163 -8.80 -15.09 32.95
N PRO A 164 -9.90 -15.31 33.74
CA PRO A 164 -10.94 -16.27 33.39
C PRO A 164 -11.54 -16.09 32.00
N GLN A 165 -11.62 -14.83 31.50
CA GLN A 165 -12.12 -14.52 30.17
C GLN A 165 -11.26 -15.15 29.05
N VAL A 166 -9.95 -15.30 29.30
CA VAL A 166 -9.03 -15.93 28.33
C VAL A 166 -9.35 -17.41 28.20
N ALA A 167 -9.48 -18.13 29.29
CA ALA A 167 -9.80 -19.56 29.33
C ALA A 167 -11.18 -19.83 28.69
N GLU A 168 -12.20 -19.07 29.07
CA GLU A 168 -13.55 -19.17 28.53
C GLU A 168 -13.55 -18.93 27.02
N LYS A 169 -12.84 -17.90 26.56
CA LYS A 169 -12.75 -17.57 25.12
C LYS A 169 -12.03 -18.63 24.33
N LEU A 170 -10.91 -19.15 24.81
CA LEU A 170 -10.17 -20.25 24.19
C LEU A 170 -11.04 -21.51 24.11
N GLN A 171 -11.76 -21.83 25.16
CA GLN A 171 -12.69 -22.96 25.17
C GLN A 171 -13.82 -22.78 24.15
N SER A 172 -14.40 -21.58 24.08
CA SER A 172 -15.53 -21.31 23.18
C SER A 172 -15.14 -21.30 21.69
N VAL A 173 -13.92 -20.83 21.36
CA VAL A 173 -13.45 -20.67 19.98
C VAL A 173 -12.68 -21.90 19.52
N PHE A 174 -11.73 -22.36 20.30
CA PHE A 174 -10.78 -23.41 19.90
C PHE A 174 -11.05 -24.78 20.56
N SER A 175 -12.00 -24.85 21.49
CA SER A 175 -12.25 -26.03 22.31
C SER A 175 -11.00 -26.52 23.03
N VAL A 176 -10.25 -25.55 23.60
CA VAL A 176 -9.10 -25.78 24.46
C VAL A 176 -9.18 -24.83 25.67
N PRO A 177 -8.96 -25.29 26.92
CA PRO A 177 -9.14 -24.44 28.10
C PRO A 177 -7.93 -23.55 28.44
N THR A 178 -6.75 -23.84 27.89
CA THR A 178 -5.52 -23.14 28.29
C THR A 178 -4.71 -22.60 27.09
N VAL A 179 -3.96 -21.54 27.35
CA VAL A 179 -3.02 -20.94 26.38
C VAL A 179 -1.99 -21.98 25.94
N ALA A 180 -1.41 -22.75 26.86
CA ALA A 180 -0.41 -23.77 26.55
C ALA A 180 -0.93 -24.85 25.58
N GLN A 181 -2.16 -25.33 25.79
CA GLN A 181 -2.78 -26.29 24.85
C GLN A 181 -3.06 -25.68 23.50
N ALA A 182 -3.43 -24.40 23.44
CA ALA A 182 -3.60 -23.70 22.17
C ALA A 182 -2.27 -23.52 21.45
N GLU A 183 -1.17 -23.26 22.15
CA GLU A 183 0.18 -23.16 21.58
C GLU A 183 0.71 -24.50 21.03
N GLN A 184 0.43 -25.60 21.71
CA GLN A 184 0.79 -26.94 21.25
C GLN A 184 -0.08 -27.45 20.09
N SER A 185 -1.24 -26.86 19.88
CA SER A 185 -2.18 -27.28 18.84
C SER A 185 -1.79 -26.75 17.47
N ASP A 186 -1.98 -27.58 16.43
CA ASP A 186 -1.84 -27.13 15.05
C ASP A 186 -2.88 -26.07 14.67
N GLY A 187 -2.44 -24.97 14.01
CA GLY A 187 -3.30 -23.86 13.67
C GLY A 187 -4.48 -24.21 12.75
N LYS A 188 -4.28 -25.17 11.81
CA LYS A 188 -5.37 -25.64 10.97
C LYS A 188 -6.43 -26.40 11.78
N LYS A 189 -6.01 -27.15 12.82
CA LYS A 189 -6.95 -27.81 13.74
C LYS A 189 -7.73 -26.78 14.54
N LEU A 190 -7.04 -25.75 15.06
CA LEU A 190 -7.70 -24.66 15.81
C LEU A 190 -8.72 -23.93 14.92
N LEU A 191 -8.35 -23.57 13.70
CA LEU A 191 -9.25 -22.90 12.77
C LEU A 191 -10.48 -23.77 12.41
N ARG A 192 -10.30 -25.09 12.23
CA ARG A 192 -11.42 -26.02 12.01
C ARG A 192 -12.33 -26.10 13.23
N ARG A 193 -11.80 -26.09 14.46
CA ARG A 193 -12.60 -26.03 15.70
C ARG A 193 -13.40 -24.75 15.76
N ALA A 194 -12.79 -23.60 15.50
CA ALA A 194 -13.47 -22.31 15.44
C ALA A 194 -14.61 -22.32 14.40
N LEU A 195 -14.38 -22.88 13.20
CA LEU A 195 -15.41 -23.00 12.17
C LEU A 195 -16.59 -23.87 12.69
N ARG A 196 -16.30 -25.05 13.28
CA ARG A 196 -17.33 -25.94 13.83
C ARG A 196 -18.14 -25.28 14.95
N ALA A 197 -17.46 -24.57 15.85
CA ALA A 197 -18.11 -23.84 16.93
C ALA A 197 -19.07 -22.76 16.40
N ASN A 198 -18.65 -21.99 15.41
CA ASN A 198 -19.47 -20.98 14.75
C ASN A 198 -20.67 -21.58 14.00
N LEU A 199 -20.44 -22.68 13.26
CA LEU A 199 -21.51 -23.39 12.52
C LEU A 199 -22.52 -24.00 13.47
N LYS A 200 -22.08 -24.55 14.62
CA LYS A 200 -23.00 -25.11 15.65
C LYS A 200 -23.90 -24.04 16.26
N LYS A 201 -23.33 -22.83 16.53
CA LYS A 201 -24.11 -21.72 17.12
C LYS A 201 -25.04 -21.04 16.10
N HIS A 202 -24.52 -20.70 14.90
CA HIS A 202 -25.22 -19.89 13.91
C HIS A 202 -24.82 -20.27 12.48
N PRO A 203 -25.30 -21.38 11.92
CA PRO A 203 -24.83 -21.92 10.63
C PRO A 203 -24.96 -20.93 9.47
N PHE A 204 -26.16 -20.37 9.27
CA PHE A 204 -26.42 -19.44 8.17
C PHE A 204 -25.62 -18.15 8.29
N ARG A 205 -25.44 -17.64 9.51
CA ARG A 205 -24.65 -16.43 9.78
C ARG A 205 -23.17 -16.67 9.47
N GLN A 206 -22.64 -17.84 9.80
CA GLN A 206 -21.25 -18.20 9.50
C GLN A 206 -20.99 -18.37 8.00
N ILE A 207 -21.91 -19.03 7.28
CA ILE A 207 -21.84 -19.14 5.81
C ILE A 207 -21.86 -17.73 5.19
N GLY A 208 -22.80 -16.87 5.60
CA GLY A 208 -22.86 -15.48 5.14
C GLY A 208 -21.58 -14.69 5.38
N ARG A 209 -20.88 -14.93 6.50
CA ARG A 209 -19.59 -14.31 6.82
C ARG A 209 -18.47 -14.76 5.85
N ILE A 210 -18.41 -16.05 5.52
CA ILE A 210 -17.45 -16.59 4.55
C ILE A 210 -17.72 -16.00 3.15
N VAL A 211 -18.97 -15.93 2.74
CA VAL A 211 -19.36 -15.31 1.46
C VAL A 211 -19.02 -13.82 1.45
N SER A 212 -19.31 -13.08 2.54
CA SER A 212 -18.96 -11.66 2.68
C SER A 212 -17.45 -11.43 2.61
N PHE A 213 -16.66 -12.29 3.25
CA PHE A 213 -15.21 -12.27 3.15
C PHE A 213 -14.74 -12.50 1.69
N GLY A 214 -15.23 -13.55 1.05
CA GLY A 214 -14.90 -13.87 -0.35
C GLY A 214 -15.26 -12.74 -1.31
N TRP A 215 -16.45 -12.16 -1.16
CA TRP A 215 -16.88 -11.01 -1.93
C TRP A 215 -16.02 -9.76 -1.69
N SER A 216 -15.72 -9.47 -0.42
CA SER A 216 -14.84 -8.35 -0.06
C SER A 216 -13.45 -8.53 -0.66
N TYR A 217 -12.91 -9.75 -0.62
CA TYR A 217 -11.63 -10.10 -1.21
C TYR A 217 -11.65 -9.90 -2.73
N ALA A 218 -12.63 -10.49 -3.41
CA ALA A 218 -12.77 -10.41 -4.87
C ALA A 218 -12.97 -8.95 -5.32
N ARG A 219 -13.83 -8.19 -4.66
CA ARG A 219 -14.05 -6.77 -4.95
C ARG A 219 -12.76 -5.95 -4.79
N ASN A 220 -12.01 -6.14 -3.70
CA ASN A 220 -10.76 -5.40 -3.47
C ASN A 220 -9.67 -5.81 -4.48
N TYR A 221 -9.66 -7.08 -4.92
CA TYR A 221 -8.79 -7.57 -5.97
C TYR A 221 -9.17 -7.00 -7.34
N LEU A 222 -10.41 -7.14 -7.75
CA LEU A 222 -10.86 -6.72 -9.08
C LEU A 222 -10.84 -5.19 -9.24
N CYS A 223 -11.30 -4.46 -8.24
CA CYS A 223 -11.38 -3.01 -8.32
C CYS A 223 -10.05 -2.29 -8.03
N SER A 224 -9.07 -2.94 -7.37
CA SER A 224 -7.73 -2.39 -7.04
C SER A 224 -7.73 -0.93 -6.60
N ARG A 225 -8.69 -0.56 -5.70
CA ARG A 225 -8.98 0.84 -5.38
C ARG A 225 -8.18 1.40 -4.20
N THR A 226 -7.43 0.56 -3.49
CA THR A 226 -6.79 0.93 -2.23
C THR A 226 -5.32 1.29 -2.39
N GLY A 227 -4.57 0.48 -3.10
CA GLY A 227 -3.19 0.79 -3.47
C GLY A 227 -3.10 1.67 -4.71
N PHE A 228 -1.97 2.31 -4.90
CA PHE A 228 -1.67 3.14 -6.06
C PHE A 228 -0.26 2.85 -6.59
N SER A 229 0.00 3.26 -7.82
CA SER A 229 1.25 2.97 -8.52
C SER A 229 1.85 4.22 -9.14
N LEU A 230 3.16 4.36 -8.98
CA LEU A 230 3.99 5.41 -9.57
C LEU A 230 4.97 4.76 -10.55
N GLY A 231 5.20 5.39 -11.69
CA GLY A 231 6.28 5.03 -12.61
C GLY A 231 7.20 6.21 -12.82
N PHE A 232 8.50 5.96 -12.72
CA PHE A 232 9.53 6.97 -12.93
C PHE A 232 10.15 6.76 -14.31
N THR A 233 10.27 7.84 -15.08
CA THR A 233 10.89 7.85 -16.41
C THR A 233 11.75 9.10 -16.55
N GLY A 234 12.88 8.99 -17.21
CA GLY A 234 13.78 10.12 -17.45
C GLY A 234 15.16 9.65 -17.89
N PRO A 235 16.01 10.55 -18.39
CA PRO A 235 17.36 10.22 -18.81
C PRO A 235 18.21 9.68 -17.65
N ASP A 236 19.25 8.93 -17.99
CA ASP A 236 20.25 8.53 -16.98
C ASP A 236 20.99 9.77 -16.50
N GLY A 237 21.23 9.85 -15.20
CA GLY A 237 21.76 11.08 -14.57
C GLY A 237 20.69 12.07 -14.08
N ALA A 238 19.39 11.90 -14.41
CA ALA A 238 18.32 12.74 -13.85
C ALA A 238 18.07 12.53 -12.35
N GLY A 239 18.69 11.52 -11.72
CA GLY A 239 18.60 11.27 -10.28
C GLY A 239 17.40 10.42 -9.84
N LYS A 240 16.83 9.61 -10.74
CA LYS A 240 15.66 8.76 -10.48
C LYS A 240 15.82 7.91 -9.21
N THR A 241 16.88 7.13 -9.13
CA THR A 241 17.12 6.21 -8.00
C THR A 241 17.21 6.95 -6.67
N THR A 242 17.90 8.09 -6.65
CA THR A 242 18.04 8.92 -5.43
C THR A 242 16.70 9.54 -5.00
N VAL A 243 15.91 10.04 -5.95
CA VAL A 243 14.57 10.58 -5.67
C VAL A 243 13.62 9.47 -5.19
N ILE A 244 13.68 8.28 -5.79
CA ILE A 244 12.88 7.11 -5.35
C ILE A 244 13.28 6.70 -3.94
N GLN A 245 14.57 6.71 -3.60
CA GLN A 245 15.05 6.40 -2.25
C GLN A 245 14.57 7.44 -1.24
N SER A 246 14.73 8.73 -1.51
CA SER A 246 14.21 9.81 -0.65
C SER A 246 12.70 9.70 -0.45
N LEU A 247 11.95 9.43 -1.53
CA LEU A 247 10.51 9.21 -1.46
C LEU A 247 10.19 8.01 -0.55
N HIS A 248 10.94 6.90 -0.68
CA HIS A 248 10.75 5.71 0.16
C HIS A 248 10.98 6.03 1.64
N GLU A 249 12.06 6.73 1.97
CA GLU A 249 12.38 7.14 3.34
C GLU A 249 11.28 8.00 3.95
N LYS A 250 10.73 8.95 3.19
CA LYS A 250 9.63 9.82 3.65
C LYS A 250 8.33 9.06 3.92
N VAL A 251 8.02 8.02 3.16
CA VAL A 251 6.76 7.26 3.32
C VAL A 251 6.93 5.97 4.13
N SER A 252 8.15 5.52 4.40
CA SER A 252 8.46 4.27 5.10
C SER A 252 7.77 4.13 6.47
N PRO A 253 7.52 5.22 7.22
CA PRO A 253 6.86 5.10 8.52
C PRO A 253 5.47 4.44 8.48
N VAL A 254 4.77 4.55 7.35
CA VAL A 254 3.45 3.94 7.16
C VAL A 254 3.47 2.92 6.02
N PHE A 255 4.19 3.23 4.93
CA PHE A 255 4.27 2.37 3.75
C PHE A 255 5.54 1.51 3.69
N GLY A 256 6.44 1.56 4.66
CA GLY A 256 7.75 0.88 4.61
C GLY A 256 7.68 -0.61 4.34
N GLY A 257 6.79 -1.33 5.03
CA GLY A 257 6.50 -2.73 4.74
C GLY A 257 5.50 -2.96 3.60
N ALA A 258 4.93 -1.88 3.06
CA ALA A 258 3.89 -1.90 2.04
C ALA A 258 4.33 -1.23 0.72
N ALA A 259 5.54 -0.68 0.62
CA ALA A 259 6.11 -0.23 -0.63
C ALA A 259 6.72 -1.41 -1.39
N VAL A 260 6.35 -1.56 -2.66
CA VAL A 260 6.84 -2.64 -3.54
C VAL A 260 7.50 -2.00 -4.74
N PHE A 261 8.73 -2.41 -5.03
CA PHE A 261 9.56 -1.87 -6.09
C PHE A 261 9.67 -2.85 -7.25
N PHE A 262 9.52 -2.33 -8.47
CA PHE A 262 9.80 -3.04 -9.71
C PHE A 262 10.77 -2.22 -10.55
N HIS A 263 11.71 -2.91 -11.20
CA HIS A 263 12.62 -2.28 -12.14
C HIS A 263 12.19 -2.62 -13.58
N PHE A 264 11.91 -1.61 -14.38
CA PHE A 264 11.52 -1.63 -15.79
C PHE A 264 10.20 -2.37 -16.08
N ARG A 265 10.10 -3.68 -15.87
CA ARG A 265 8.92 -4.51 -16.14
C ARG A 265 8.56 -5.34 -14.92
N PRO A 266 7.35 -5.88 -14.83
CA PRO A 266 7.01 -6.88 -13.80
C PRO A 266 7.85 -8.16 -13.88
N THR A 267 8.61 -8.36 -14.98
CA THR A 267 9.53 -9.49 -15.21
C THR A 267 8.89 -10.86 -14.91
N LEU A 268 7.74 -11.09 -15.54
CA LEU A 268 7.11 -12.42 -15.53
C LEU A 268 7.72 -13.29 -16.63
N LEU A 269 7.89 -12.70 -17.82
CA LEU A 269 8.55 -13.35 -18.95
C LEU A 269 10.07 -13.11 -18.91
N PRO A 270 10.90 -14.07 -19.35
CA PRO A 270 12.34 -13.92 -19.41
C PRO A 270 12.75 -12.73 -20.30
N ASN A 271 13.98 -12.27 -20.19
CA ASN A 271 14.48 -11.27 -21.09
C ASN A 271 14.55 -11.82 -22.54
N LEU A 272 14.28 -10.95 -23.54
CA LEU A 272 14.28 -11.41 -24.95
C LEU A 272 15.62 -12.05 -25.37
N GLY A 273 16.75 -11.63 -24.77
CA GLY A 273 18.05 -12.25 -24.97
C GLY A 273 18.08 -13.69 -24.43
N GLU A 274 17.53 -13.91 -23.25
CA GLU A 274 17.43 -15.23 -22.61
C GLU A 274 16.44 -16.12 -23.34
N ALA A 275 15.29 -15.58 -23.74
CA ALA A 275 14.28 -16.30 -24.51
C ALA A 275 14.83 -16.71 -25.89
N ALA A 276 15.58 -15.85 -26.58
CA ALA A 276 16.21 -16.15 -27.85
C ALA A 276 17.35 -17.18 -27.72
N HIS A 277 18.07 -17.17 -26.61
CA HIS A 277 19.09 -18.18 -26.29
C HIS A 277 18.43 -19.54 -25.99
N ALA A 278 17.38 -19.56 -25.19
CA ALA A 278 16.62 -20.77 -24.87
C ALA A 278 15.97 -21.40 -26.14
N ALA A 279 15.61 -20.56 -27.11
CA ALA A 279 15.08 -20.96 -28.42
C ALA A 279 16.20 -21.33 -29.44
N GLY A 280 17.47 -21.33 -29.05
CA GLY A 280 18.59 -21.65 -29.93
C GLY A 280 18.94 -20.59 -31.00
N ILE A 281 18.31 -19.40 -30.94
CA ILE A 281 18.47 -18.33 -31.91
C ILE A 281 19.73 -17.47 -31.65
N LYS A 282 20.20 -17.43 -30.38
CA LYS A 282 21.40 -16.71 -29.98
C LYS A 282 22.39 -17.63 -29.27
N LYS A 283 23.69 -17.48 -29.59
CA LYS A 283 24.79 -18.28 -29.00
C LYS A 283 25.27 -17.75 -27.63
N GLU A 284 25.10 -16.46 -27.34
CA GLU A 284 25.51 -15.81 -26.09
C GLU A 284 24.46 -14.88 -25.54
N VAL A 285 24.32 -14.86 -24.22
CA VAL A 285 23.44 -13.95 -23.47
C VAL A 285 24.31 -12.94 -22.75
N ASP A 286 24.19 -11.67 -23.11
CA ASP A 286 24.74 -10.58 -22.30
C ASP A 286 23.90 -10.42 -21.03
N ARG A 287 24.32 -11.04 -19.94
CA ARG A 287 23.68 -10.98 -18.61
C ARG A 287 23.99 -9.68 -17.87
N ARG A 288 24.99 -8.91 -18.32
CA ARG A 288 25.40 -7.64 -17.74
C ARG A 288 25.00 -6.52 -18.68
N TYR A 289 23.87 -5.89 -18.46
CA TYR A 289 23.40 -4.71 -19.18
C TYR A 289 24.29 -3.46 -18.95
N GLU A 290 25.62 -3.61 -19.04
CA GLU A 290 26.58 -2.54 -18.72
C GLU A 290 26.56 -1.36 -19.71
N LYS A 291 26.05 -1.56 -20.92
CA LYS A 291 25.92 -0.49 -21.94
C LYS A 291 24.56 -0.57 -22.64
N PRO A 292 23.52 0.03 -22.05
CA PRO A 292 22.15 -0.08 -22.57
C PRO A 292 21.92 0.56 -23.96
N HIS A 293 22.78 1.47 -24.39
CA HIS A 293 22.65 2.20 -25.66
C HIS A 293 23.46 1.65 -26.84
N ARG A 294 24.00 0.43 -26.77
CA ARG A 294 24.82 -0.18 -27.83
C ARG A 294 24.05 -0.63 -29.07
N GLY A 295 22.72 -0.65 -29.06
CA GLY A 295 21.91 -1.12 -30.17
C GLY A 295 21.71 -0.03 -31.24
N GLY A 296 22.24 -0.19 -32.44
CA GLY A 296 21.85 0.62 -33.60
C GLY A 296 20.33 0.52 -33.85
N ARG A 297 19.80 1.47 -34.66
CA ARG A 297 18.39 1.50 -35.08
C ARG A 297 17.96 0.12 -35.59
N LYS A 298 16.88 -0.40 -35.04
CA LYS A 298 16.31 -1.71 -35.40
C LYS A 298 15.20 -1.52 -36.43
N GLY A 299 15.09 -2.48 -37.36
CA GLY A 299 13.99 -2.47 -38.33
C GLY A 299 12.61 -2.49 -37.67
N VAL A 300 11.61 -1.97 -38.34
CA VAL A 300 10.23 -1.82 -37.85
C VAL A 300 9.65 -3.16 -37.39
N LEU A 301 9.86 -4.24 -38.12
CA LEU A 301 9.34 -5.57 -37.78
C LEU A 301 9.92 -6.09 -36.44
N SER A 302 11.23 -5.90 -36.22
CA SER A 302 11.89 -6.25 -34.95
C SER A 302 11.37 -5.40 -33.80
N SER A 303 11.13 -4.12 -34.02
CA SER A 303 10.57 -3.19 -33.03
C SER A 303 9.15 -3.57 -32.64
N VAL A 304 8.30 -3.94 -33.60
CA VAL A 304 6.92 -4.41 -33.35
C VAL A 304 6.92 -5.73 -32.57
N GLY A 305 7.75 -6.70 -32.95
CA GLY A 305 7.85 -7.96 -32.23
C GLY A 305 8.26 -7.76 -30.76
N ARG A 306 9.25 -6.89 -30.48
CA ARG A 306 9.65 -6.52 -29.12
C ARG A 306 8.53 -5.82 -28.36
N LEU A 307 7.84 -4.89 -29.02
CA LEU A 307 6.72 -4.17 -28.42
C LEU A 307 5.60 -5.12 -27.98
N CYS A 308 5.22 -6.06 -28.84
CA CYS A 308 4.22 -7.09 -28.52
C CYS A 308 4.65 -7.96 -27.33
N TYR A 309 5.91 -8.43 -27.33
CA TYR A 309 6.45 -9.25 -26.25
C TYR A 309 6.45 -8.52 -24.90
N TYR A 310 6.92 -7.27 -24.88
CA TYR A 310 6.92 -6.47 -23.65
C TYR A 310 5.51 -6.12 -23.20
N THR A 311 4.61 -5.85 -24.15
CA THR A 311 3.19 -5.61 -23.82
C THR A 311 2.56 -6.82 -23.13
N LEU A 312 2.84 -8.02 -23.62
CA LEU A 312 2.37 -9.27 -22.99
C LEU A 312 2.90 -9.40 -21.56
N ASP A 313 4.20 -9.15 -21.34
CA ASP A 313 4.80 -9.17 -20.00
C ASP A 313 4.18 -8.12 -19.06
N TYR A 314 3.90 -6.91 -19.56
CA TYR A 314 3.18 -5.89 -18.78
C TYR A 314 1.77 -6.34 -18.40
N ILE A 315 1.01 -6.92 -19.32
CA ILE A 315 -0.35 -7.40 -19.05
C ILE A 315 -0.34 -8.52 -18.02
N LEU A 316 0.39 -9.60 -18.30
CA LEU A 316 0.44 -10.78 -17.43
C LEU A 316 1.04 -10.44 -16.06
N GLY A 317 2.16 -9.73 -16.05
CA GLY A 317 2.84 -9.35 -14.83
C GLY A 317 2.03 -8.38 -13.98
N PHE A 318 1.26 -7.49 -14.59
CA PHE A 318 0.34 -6.61 -13.86
C PHE A 318 -0.72 -7.43 -13.11
N TRP A 319 -1.36 -8.37 -13.76
CA TRP A 319 -2.41 -9.18 -13.14
C TRP A 319 -1.87 -10.12 -12.07
N ILE A 320 -0.69 -10.70 -12.27
CA ILE A 320 -0.13 -11.73 -11.38
C ILE A 320 0.68 -11.12 -10.23
N LYS A 321 1.52 -10.10 -10.50
CA LYS A 321 2.43 -9.51 -9.48
C LYS A 321 1.94 -8.19 -8.91
N VAL A 322 1.43 -7.28 -9.76
CA VAL A 322 1.13 -5.89 -9.35
C VAL A 322 -0.25 -5.79 -8.71
N LYS A 323 -1.26 -6.35 -9.34
CA LYS A 323 -2.66 -6.22 -8.89
C LYS A 323 -2.92 -6.81 -7.49
N PRO A 324 -2.35 -7.98 -7.11
CA PRO A 324 -2.47 -8.47 -5.74
C PRO A 324 -1.92 -7.49 -4.69
N GLN A 325 -0.82 -6.79 -5.02
CA GLN A 325 -0.24 -5.78 -4.13
C GLN A 325 -1.12 -4.53 -4.00
N LYS A 326 -1.79 -4.11 -5.08
CA LYS A 326 -2.73 -2.96 -5.05
C LYS A 326 -4.01 -3.23 -4.26
N ARG A 327 -4.31 -4.45 -3.92
CA ARG A 327 -5.48 -4.85 -3.12
C ARG A 327 -5.41 -4.37 -1.68
N ILE A 328 -4.23 -4.36 -1.12
CA ILE A 328 -3.92 -3.84 0.20
C ILE A 328 -3.31 -2.43 0.06
N THR A 329 -3.27 -1.68 1.14
CA THR A 329 -2.78 -0.29 1.16
C THR A 329 -1.29 -0.17 0.79
N ARG A 330 -0.92 -0.58 -0.42
CA ARG A 330 0.47 -0.56 -0.87
C ARG A 330 0.71 0.51 -1.91
N MET A 331 1.85 1.16 -1.78
CA MET A 331 2.43 2.01 -2.79
C MET A 331 3.35 1.17 -3.66
N ILE A 332 3.13 1.19 -4.97
CA ILE A 332 3.91 0.43 -5.93
C ILE A 332 4.72 1.41 -6.76
N VAL A 333 6.03 1.23 -6.75
CA VAL A 333 6.97 2.09 -7.46
C VAL A 333 7.65 1.29 -8.56
N PHE A 334 7.58 1.82 -9.78
CA PHE A 334 8.35 1.32 -10.91
C PHE A 334 9.50 2.29 -11.18
N ASP A 335 10.74 1.82 -10.99
CA ASP A 335 11.91 2.47 -11.57
C ASP A 335 11.95 2.06 -13.03
N ARG A 336 11.40 2.92 -13.90
CA ARG A 336 11.04 2.71 -15.29
C ARG A 336 9.79 1.83 -15.49
N TYR A 337 8.97 2.24 -16.40
CA TYR A 337 7.78 1.50 -16.84
C TYR A 337 7.65 1.63 -18.36
N TYR A 338 6.51 1.32 -18.95
CA TYR A 338 6.26 1.45 -20.37
C TYR A 338 6.55 2.87 -20.92
N THR A 339 6.37 3.89 -20.11
CA THR A 339 6.71 5.28 -20.45
C THR A 339 8.18 5.43 -20.87
N ASP A 340 9.08 4.62 -20.31
CA ASP A 340 10.50 4.60 -20.68
C ASP A 340 10.71 4.07 -22.11
N VAL A 341 9.86 3.14 -22.57
CA VAL A 341 9.87 2.65 -23.96
C VAL A 341 9.55 3.81 -24.93
N ILE A 342 8.67 4.72 -24.52
CA ILE A 342 8.31 5.90 -25.34
C ILE A 342 9.44 6.94 -25.31
N ALA A 343 9.98 7.20 -24.11
CA ALA A 343 10.98 8.25 -23.89
C ALA A 343 12.36 7.86 -24.44
N ASP A 344 12.81 6.63 -24.24
CA ASP A 344 14.13 6.14 -24.62
C ASP A 344 14.04 4.92 -25.56
N SER A 345 13.86 5.18 -26.84
CA SER A 345 13.77 4.13 -27.86
C SER A 345 15.08 3.36 -28.06
N ARG A 346 16.23 4.00 -27.77
CA ARG A 346 17.55 3.36 -27.92
C ARG A 346 17.72 2.25 -26.88
N ARG A 347 17.34 2.49 -25.65
CA ARG A 347 17.40 1.51 -24.55
C ARG A 347 16.47 0.32 -24.78
N SER A 348 15.23 0.59 -25.19
CA SER A 348 14.24 -0.47 -25.43
C SER A 348 14.51 -1.23 -26.74
N CYS A 349 15.37 -0.71 -27.62
CA CYS A 349 15.55 -1.17 -28.98
C CYS A 349 14.21 -1.25 -29.76
N ILE A 350 13.30 -0.29 -29.50
CA ILE A 350 12.01 -0.14 -30.17
C ILE A 350 12.01 1.23 -30.83
N ASP A 351 12.23 1.25 -32.14
CA ASP A 351 12.29 2.47 -32.92
C ASP A 351 11.00 2.64 -33.72
N LEU A 352 9.99 3.20 -33.05
CA LEU A 352 8.66 3.44 -33.60
C LEU A 352 8.21 4.87 -33.25
N PRO A 353 7.29 5.46 -34.04
CA PRO A 353 6.82 6.84 -33.83
C PRO A 353 6.25 7.01 -32.38
N VAL A 354 6.64 8.10 -31.69
CA VAL A 354 6.22 8.42 -30.33
C VAL A 354 4.71 8.41 -30.16
N LYS A 355 3.97 8.98 -31.12
CA LYS A 355 2.49 8.98 -31.11
C LYS A 355 1.93 7.55 -31.15
N PHE A 356 2.50 6.68 -32.00
CA PHE A 356 2.08 5.28 -32.09
C PHE A 356 2.33 4.55 -30.75
N LEU A 357 3.52 4.67 -30.18
CA LEU A 357 3.87 4.07 -28.88
C LEU A 357 2.95 4.57 -27.76
N TYR A 358 2.64 5.87 -27.74
CA TYR A 358 1.71 6.44 -26.76
C TYR A 358 0.31 5.81 -26.83
N TYR A 359 -0.29 5.76 -28.03
CA TYR A 359 -1.63 5.19 -28.21
C TYR A 359 -1.64 3.67 -28.00
N TRP A 360 -0.59 2.97 -28.42
CA TRP A 360 -0.42 1.54 -28.11
C TRP A 360 -0.40 1.28 -26.60
N GLY A 361 0.41 2.04 -25.88
CA GLY A 361 0.47 1.93 -24.41
C GLY A 361 -0.86 2.24 -23.74
N LYS A 362 -1.57 3.26 -24.21
CA LYS A 362 -2.88 3.63 -23.68
C LYS A 362 -3.93 2.53 -23.90
N LEU A 363 -3.83 1.77 -24.99
CA LEU A 363 -4.79 0.73 -25.34
C LEU A 363 -4.47 -0.62 -24.67
N PHE A 364 -3.20 -1.01 -24.65
CA PHE A 364 -2.81 -2.37 -24.31
C PHE A 364 -2.06 -2.50 -22.98
N VAL A 365 -1.36 -1.45 -22.53
CA VAL A 365 -0.55 -1.55 -21.30
C VAL A 365 -1.34 -1.09 -20.09
N PRO A 366 -1.35 -1.85 -18.98
CA PRO A 366 -2.03 -1.44 -17.77
C PRO A 366 -1.52 -0.09 -17.26
N ALA A 367 -2.42 0.89 -17.11
CA ALA A 367 -2.07 2.24 -16.71
C ALA A 367 -1.62 2.32 -15.24
N LEU A 368 -0.58 3.09 -14.98
CA LEU A 368 -0.20 3.51 -13.64
C LEU A 368 -1.10 4.68 -13.17
N ASN A 369 -1.13 4.90 -11.85
CA ASN A 369 -1.89 6.02 -11.31
C ASN A 369 -1.17 7.36 -11.54
N TYR A 370 0.16 7.35 -11.49
CA TYR A 370 1.02 8.52 -11.67
C TYR A 370 2.24 8.14 -12.50
N ASN A 371 2.49 8.86 -13.58
CA ASN A 371 3.70 8.73 -14.38
C ASN A 371 4.58 9.97 -14.13
N ILE A 372 5.65 9.78 -13.38
CA ILE A 372 6.61 10.82 -13.02
C ILE A 372 7.69 10.88 -14.10
N LEU A 373 7.75 12.02 -14.77
CA LEU A 373 8.75 12.32 -15.76
C LEU A 373 9.83 13.16 -15.09
N LEU A 374 10.96 12.53 -14.76
CA LEU A 374 12.04 13.20 -14.04
C LEU A 374 13.10 13.66 -15.02
N THR A 375 13.39 14.96 -15.03
CA THR A 375 14.45 15.58 -15.84
C THR A 375 15.33 16.50 -14.97
N ALA A 376 16.43 16.93 -15.51
CA ALA A 376 17.30 17.97 -14.95
C ALA A 376 17.94 18.74 -16.10
N ASP A 377 18.61 19.84 -15.80
CA ASP A 377 19.36 20.60 -16.79
C ASP A 377 20.41 19.71 -17.45
N THR A 378 20.53 19.79 -18.79
CA THR A 378 21.40 18.93 -19.61
C THR A 378 22.84 18.93 -19.09
N GLU A 379 23.38 20.08 -18.67
CA GLU A 379 24.71 20.19 -18.08
C GLU A 379 24.86 19.37 -16.81
N LYS A 380 23.85 19.41 -15.94
CA LYS A 380 23.86 18.62 -14.69
C LYS A 380 23.80 17.12 -14.97
N ILE A 381 23.03 16.71 -15.98
CA ILE A 381 22.94 15.31 -16.41
C ILE A 381 24.29 14.82 -16.92
N LEU A 382 24.95 15.59 -17.80
CA LEU A 382 26.25 15.26 -18.36
C LEU A 382 27.36 15.15 -17.29
N VAL A 383 27.31 16.02 -16.26
CA VAL A 383 28.26 15.95 -15.13
C VAL A 383 28.00 14.71 -14.25
N ARG A 384 26.74 14.35 -14.02
CA ARG A 384 26.36 13.23 -13.14
C ARG A 384 26.60 11.86 -13.79
N LYS A 385 26.38 11.76 -15.12
CA LYS A 385 26.49 10.49 -15.83
C LYS A 385 26.71 10.72 -17.33
N GLN A 386 27.77 10.14 -17.88
CA GLN A 386 28.18 10.29 -19.29
C GLN A 386 27.72 9.09 -20.16
N GLU A 387 26.54 8.55 -19.96
CA GLU A 387 26.00 7.45 -20.76
C GLU A 387 25.31 7.93 -22.05
N LEU A 388 24.84 9.16 -22.06
CA LEU A 388 24.16 9.80 -23.18
C LEU A 388 24.92 11.06 -23.62
N ASP A 389 24.94 11.30 -24.91
CA ASP A 389 25.38 12.55 -25.49
C ASP A 389 24.31 13.65 -25.34
N ARG A 390 24.69 14.92 -25.52
CA ARG A 390 23.76 16.06 -25.45
C ARG A 390 22.54 15.87 -26.37
N PRO A 391 22.68 15.50 -27.67
CA PRO A 391 21.53 15.26 -28.53
C PRO A 391 20.60 14.16 -28.02
N GLY A 392 21.15 13.11 -27.43
CA GLY A 392 20.35 12.03 -26.83
C GLY A 392 19.55 12.48 -25.62
N ILE A 393 20.11 13.33 -24.78
CA ILE A 393 19.40 13.91 -23.62
C ILE A 393 18.27 14.83 -24.12
N GLU A 394 18.54 15.71 -25.10
CA GLU A 394 17.56 16.64 -25.68
C GLU A 394 16.42 15.89 -26.39
N GLU A 395 16.71 14.78 -27.09
CA GLU A 395 15.68 13.94 -27.70
C GLU A 395 14.75 13.33 -26.63
N ILE A 396 15.31 12.80 -25.53
CA ILE A 396 14.50 12.24 -24.42
C ILE A 396 13.69 13.37 -23.79
N ASP A 397 14.27 14.52 -23.51
CA ASP A 397 13.58 15.66 -22.89
C ASP A 397 12.39 16.15 -23.75
N ALA A 398 12.57 16.27 -25.05
CA ALA A 398 11.49 16.61 -25.99
C ALA A 398 10.33 15.58 -25.93
N ARG A 399 10.64 14.29 -25.81
CA ARG A 399 9.62 13.24 -25.65
C ARG A 399 8.94 13.30 -24.28
N LEU A 400 9.67 13.62 -23.21
CA LEU A 400 9.10 13.85 -21.89
C LEU A 400 8.15 15.06 -21.91
N HIS A 401 8.52 16.15 -22.55
CA HIS A 401 7.64 17.31 -22.73
C HIS A 401 6.37 16.96 -23.53
N TYR A 402 6.48 16.16 -24.61
CA TYR A 402 5.28 15.66 -25.30
C TYR A 402 4.35 14.85 -24.39
N LEU A 403 4.92 14.02 -23.49
CA LEU A 403 4.14 13.21 -22.55
C LEU A 403 3.54 14.04 -21.44
N SER A 404 4.24 15.08 -20.93
CA SER A 404 3.75 15.93 -19.84
C SER A 404 2.46 16.69 -20.19
N ALA A 405 2.20 16.93 -21.48
CA ALA A 405 0.94 17.48 -21.95
C ALA A 405 -0.24 16.49 -21.88
N LYS A 406 0.00 15.24 -21.47
CA LYS A 406 -1.04 14.20 -21.35
C LYS A 406 -1.48 14.06 -19.90
N LYS A 407 -2.72 13.59 -19.72
CA LYS A 407 -3.28 13.32 -18.39
C LYS A 407 -2.48 12.23 -17.67
N ASP A 408 -2.31 12.37 -16.36
CA ASP A 408 -1.63 11.43 -15.44
C ASP A 408 -0.09 11.33 -15.69
N TYR A 409 0.50 12.32 -16.39
CA TYR A 409 1.94 12.49 -16.56
C TYR A 409 2.39 13.80 -15.92
N PHE A 410 3.41 13.74 -15.08
CA PHE A 410 3.88 14.86 -14.26
C PHE A 410 5.37 15.07 -14.47
N LEU A 411 5.73 16.21 -15.07
CA LEU A 411 7.13 16.58 -15.30
C LEU A 411 7.69 17.25 -14.06
N ILE A 412 8.76 16.68 -13.51
CA ILE A 412 9.46 17.16 -12.32
C ILE A 412 10.91 17.45 -12.71
N ARG A 413 11.38 18.65 -12.38
CA ARG A 413 12.77 19.05 -12.58
C ARG A 413 13.59 18.82 -11.31
N ASN A 414 14.58 17.94 -11.38
CA ASN A 414 15.46 17.59 -10.27
C ASN A 414 16.80 18.37 -10.37
N ASN A 415 16.72 19.69 -10.28
CA ASN A 415 17.89 20.55 -10.32
C ASN A 415 18.45 20.87 -8.92
N GLY A 416 17.67 20.66 -7.88
CA GLY A 416 18.02 20.91 -6.46
C GLY A 416 18.32 19.62 -5.70
N MET A 417 17.86 19.58 -4.47
CA MET A 417 17.99 18.40 -3.61
C MET A 417 16.96 17.31 -3.98
N PRO A 418 17.33 16.02 -3.95
CA PRO A 418 16.39 14.92 -4.22
C PRO A 418 15.15 14.94 -3.33
N ASP A 419 15.30 15.45 -2.11
CA ASP A 419 14.22 15.60 -1.11
C ASP A 419 13.12 16.57 -1.54
N GLU A 420 13.49 17.65 -2.25
CA GLU A 420 12.54 18.62 -2.79
C GLU A 420 11.70 17.98 -3.90
N ALA A 421 12.35 17.28 -4.83
CA ALA A 421 11.65 16.56 -5.88
C ALA A 421 10.74 15.45 -5.31
N ALA A 422 11.19 14.71 -4.28
CA ALA A 422 10.38 13.70 -3.62
C ALA A 422 9.16 14.31 -2.91
N ALA A 423 9.31 15.46 -2.24
CA ALA A 423 8.20 16.16 -1.60
C ALA A 423 7.18 16.69 -2.61
N GLU A 424 7.64 17.24 -3.76
CA GLU A 424 6.77 17.68 -4.85
C GLU A 424 5.96 16.52 -5.43
N ILE A 425 6.61 15.38 -5.70
CA ILE A 425 5.94 14.16 -6.16
C ILE A 425 4.89 13.69 -5.16
N LEU A 426 5.22 13.66 -3.86
CA LEU A 426 4.28 13.26 -2.82
C LEU A 426 3.10 14.23 -2.71
N LYS A 427 3.30 15.52 -2.92
CA LYS A 427 2.21 16.51 -2.96
C LYS A 427 1.22 16.22 -4.09
N ILE A 428 1.71 15.91 -5.28
CA ILE A 428 0.88 15.49 -6.43
C ILE A 428 0.10 14.22 -6.09
N VAL A 429 0.79 13.21 -5.55
CA VAL A 429 0.21 11.92 -5.20
C VAL A 429 -0.86 12.06 -4.12
N PHE A 430 -0.56 12.75 -3.02
CA PHE A 430 -1.49 12.92 -1.91
C PHE A 430 -2.74 13.68 -2.35
N THR A 431 -2.57 14.77 -3.11
CA THR A 431 -3.69 15.55 -3.64
C THR A 431 -4.58 14.70 -4.56
N GLY A 432 -3.98 13.96 -5.48
CA GLY A 432 -4.73 13.09 -6.40
C GLY A 432 -5.44 11.94 -5.68
N GLN A 433 -4.79 11.30 -4.71
CA GLN A 433 -5.40 10.25 -3.90
C GLN A 433 -6.51 10.78 -3.00
N HIS A 434 -6.29 11.94 -2.39
CA HIS A 434 -7.31 12.61 -1.58
C HIS A 434 -8.60 12.87 -2.37
N GLN A 435 -8.51 13.50 -3.53
CA GLN A 435 -9.67 13.75 -4.40
C GLN A 435 -10.40 12.46 -4.78
N LYS A 436 -9.66 11.39 -5.09
CA LYS A 436 -10.21 10.07 -5.39
C LYS A 436 -10.94 9.47 -4.17
N ASN A 437 -10.35 9.57 -2.98
CA ASN A 437 -10.93 9.03 -1.76
C ASN A 437 -12.13 9.84 -1.26
N ARG A 438 -12.14 11.18 -1.44
CA ARG A 438 -13.33 12.02 -1.22
C ARG A 438 -14.55 11.50 -2.01
N LYS A 439 -14.36 11.26 -3.31
CA LYS A 439 -15.43 10.70 -4.17
C LYS A 439 -15.91 9.34 -3.66
N ARG A 440 -15.01 8.45 -3.23
CA ARG A 440 -15.34 7.13 -2.69
C ARG A 440 -16.09 7.18 -1.36
N LEU A 441 -15.83 8.18 -0.54
CA LEU A 441 -16.51 8.43 0.73
C LEU A 441 -17.87 9.12 0.50
N GLY A 442 -18.14 9.62 -0.71
CA GLY A 442 -19.35 10.36 -1.04
C GLY A 442 -19.36 11.75 -0.40
N LEU A 443 -18.20 12.38 -0.26
CA LEU A 443 -18.06 13.77 0.13
C LEU A 443 -18.27 14.64 -1.10
N LYS A 444 -19.18 15.63 -1.01
CA LYS A 444 -19.42 16.60 -2.09
C LYS A 444 -18.17 17.47 -2.28
N LYS A 445 -17.94 17.97 -3.50
CA LYS A 445 -17.03 19.09 -3.71
C LYS A 445 -17.62 20.30 -2.98
N GLU A 446 -16.83 20.87 -2.10
CA GLU A 446 -17.04 22.25 -1.67
C GLU A 446 -16.69 23.19 -2.79
#